data_467373e95cc1c00bf5a6758a62b57672
#
_entry.id   467373e95cc1c00bf5a6758a62b57672
#
_cell.length_a   1.000
_cell.length_b   1.000
_cell.length_c   1.000
_cell.angle_alpha   90.00
_cell.angle_beta   90.00
_cell.angle_gamma   90.00
#
_symmetry.space_group_name_H-M   'P 1'
#
loop_
_entity.id
_entity.type
_entity.pdbx_description
1 polymer ?
#
loop_
_entity_poly.entity_id
_entity_poly.type
_entity_poly.pdbx_seq_one_letter_code
_entity_poly.pdbx_strand_id
1 'polypeptide(L)'
;MNLIKQIEQNDIQDENIHIYFLGQSGYVIKTKDTIMYIDPYLSDYVENSNGLNDKTMYRNFPPPISPNKIHKLDAILCTHSHVDHMDPWTISKITTDFILYSSLGAYEKSPVEVSSDKINFLEPGKITMINEFKIEPIAAAHYDLQDEFGRPDCLSFIISCYDKTLLFWGDGILYEGLAEKLKQYKFDYFFAPINGRNSAREAKGIIGNINAKELAELCKELEIKRLVPNHYDMFKNNSESVAYFMQCIKESCPTQEMTILSCGNLIKA
;
A
#
# COMPACT_ATOMS: atom_id res chain seq x y z
N MET A 1 18.81 1.23 -16.01
CA MET A 1 17.87 2.34 -16.41
C MET A 1 17.29 2.90 -15.12
N ASN A 2 17.16 4.21 -14.98
CA ASN A 2 16.58 4.83 -13.77
C ASN A 2 15.09 4.41 -13.66
N LEU A 3 14.61 4.05 -12.47
CA LEU A 3 13.26 3.54 -12.22
C LEU A 3 12.17 4.47 -12.76
N ILE A 4 12.29 5.79 -12.56
CA ILE A 4 11.29 6.73 -13.10
C ILE A 4 11.20 6.67 -14.63
N LYS A 5 12.31 6.50 -15.34
CA LYS A 5 12.30 6.32 -16.79
C LYS A 5 11.63 5.02 -17.19
N GLN A 6 11.81 3.95 -16.41
CA GLN A 6 11.10 2.69 -16.68
C GLN A 6 9.59 2.86 -16.50
N ILE A 7 9.17 3.54 -15.43
CA ILE A 7 7.75 3.79 -15.17
C ILE A 7 7.14 4.63 -16.29
N GLU A 8 7.76 5.75 -16.65
CA GLU A 8 7.15 6.72 -17.57
C GLU A 8 7.30 6.36 -19.05
N GLN A 9 8.36 5.63 -19.42
CA GLN A 9 8.74 5.39 -20.82
C GLN A 9 8.53 3.95 -21.30
N ASN A 10 8.31 2.98 -20.40
CA ASN A 10 7.98 1.63 -20.82
C ASN A 10 6.63 1.63 -21.54
N ASP A 11 6.64 1.27 -22.82
CA ASP A 11 5.42 0.99 -23.55
C ASP A 11 4.83 -0.33 -23.05
N ILE A 12 3.61 -0.26 -22.56
CA ILE A 12 2.82 -1.42 -22.20
C ILE A 12 1.95 -1.74 -23.41
N GLN A 13 2.08 -2.96 -23.91
CA GLN A 13 1.28 -3.44 -25.00
C GLN A 13 0.01 -4.09 -24.46
N ASP A 14 -1.12 -3.81 -25.09
CA ASP A 14 -2.41 -4.43 -24.84
C ASP A 14 -2.88 -4.31 -23.36
N GLU A 15 -3.69 -5.25 -22.93
CA GLU A 15 -4.33 -5.30 -21.60
C GLU A 15 -3.38 -5.82 -20.50
N ASN A 16 -2.14 -5.30 -20.44
CA ASN A 16 -1.16 -5.64 -19.40
C ASN A 16 -1.08 -4.59 -18.31
N ILE A 17 -0.77 -5.03 -17.10
CA ILE A 17 -0.55 -4.18 -15.93
C ILE A 17 0.90 -4.34 -15.48
N HIS A 18 1.61 -3.24 -15.32
CA HIS A 18 2.92 -3.20 -14.70
C HIS A 18 2.81 -2.66 -13.29
N ILE A 19 3.37 -3.39 -12.31
CA ILE A 19 3.35 -3.01 -10.90
C ILE A 19 4.79 -2.89 -10.43
N TYR A 20 5.20 -1.67 -10.06
CA TYR A 20 6.53 -1.39 -9.54
C TYR A 20 6.46 -1.22 -8.02
N PHE A 21 7.36 -1.88 -7.29
CA PHE A 21 7.45 -1.75 -5.85
C PHE A 21 8.40 -0.60 -5.49
N LEU A 22 7.94 0.32 -4.66
CA LEU A 22 8.70 1.51 -4.24
C LEU A 22 9.35 1.36 -2.85
N GLY A 23 9.10 0.23 -2.19
CA GLY A 23 9.44 -0.03 -0.79
C GLY A 23 8.29 0.31 0.16
N GLN A 24 8.35 -0.13 1.40
CA GLN A 24 7.31 -0.06 2.43
C GLN A 24 6.00 -0.70 1.94
N SER A 25 4.95 0.07 1.76
CA SER A 25 3.69 -0.33 1.10
C SER A 25 3.47 0.43 -0.20
N GLY A 26 4.51 1.08 -0.73
CA GLY A 26 4.43 1.95 -1.90
C GLY A 26 4.50 1.18 -3.21
N TYR A 27 3.58 1.50 -4.13
CA TYR A 27 3.53 0.90 -5.46
C TYR A 27 3.24 1.93 -6.54
N VAL A 28 3.66 1.63 -7.77
CA VAL A 28 3.10 2.24 -8.98
C VAL A 28 2.39 1.15 -9.76
N ILE A 29 1.14 1.39 -10.12
CA ILE A 29 0.40 0.56 -11.06
C ILE A 29 0.29 1.33 -12.36
N LYS A 30 0.67 0.69 -13.44
CA LYS A 30 0.67 1.29 -14.77
C LYS A 30 0.04 0.36 -15.79
N THR A 31 -0.81 0.94 -16.63
CA THR A 31 -1.25 0.40 -17.90
C THR A 31 -0.64 1.19 -19.04
N LYS A 32 -1.15 1.00 -20.25
CA LYS A 32 -0.77 1.80 -21.41
C LYS A 32 -1.10 3.28 -21.23
N ASP A 33 -2.26 3.57 -20.67
CA ASP A 33 -2.86 4.91 -20.65
C ASP A 33 -2.86 5.57 -19.27
N THR A 34 -2.70 4.81 -18.17
CA THR A 34 -2.83 5.31 -16.80
C THR A 34 -1.64 4.95 -15.93
N ILE A 35 -1.19 5.90 -15.10
CA ILE A 35 -0.17 5.72 -14.06
C ILE A 35 -0.75 6.14 -12.72
N MET A 36 -0.87 5.20 -11.78
CA MET A 36 -1.33 5.47 -10.40
C MET A 36 -0.24 5.10 -9.40
N TYR A 37 -0.10 5.92 -8.37
CA TYR A 37 0.74 5.62 -7.22
C TYR A 37 -0.14 5.22 -6.04
N ILE A 38 0.27 4.20 -5.30
CA ILE A 38 -0.38 3.76 -4.06
C ILE A 38 0.61 3.91 -2.93
N ASP A 39 0.23 4.60 -1.87
CA ASP A 39 1.02 4.84 -0.66
C ASP A 39 2.49 5.25 -0.95
N PRO A 40 2.74 6.27 -1.80
CA PRO A 40 4.09 6.60 -2.23
C PRO A 40 4.87 7.31 -1.12
N TYR A 41 5.71 6.58 -0.38
CA TYR A 41 6.65 7.13 0.58
C TYR A 41 8.02 7.32 -0.07
N LEU A 42 8.27 8.51 -0.63
CA LEU A 42 9.46 8.85 -1.42
C LEU A 42 10.30 9.98 -0.79
N SER A 43 10.16 10.18 0.52
CA SER A 43 10.91 11.18 1.28
C SER A 43 11.50 10.59 2.56
N ASP A 44 12.15 11.44 3.34
CA ASP A 44 12.65 11.12 4.67
C ASP A 44 11.81 11.83 5.75
N TYR A 45 10.49 11.98 5.50
CA TYR A 45 9.61 12.70 6.39
C TYR A 45 9.54 12.08 7.79
N VAL A 46 9.44 10.74 7.89
CA VAL A 46 9.40 10.01 9.17
C VAL A 46 10.63 10.32 10.03
N GLU A 47 11.81 10.38 9.43
CA GLU A 47 13.06 10.68 10.14
C GLU A 47 13.09 12.10 10.71
N ASN A 48 12.46 13.04 10.00
CA ASN A 48 12.56 14.47 10.28
C ASN A 48 11.38 15.02 11.07
N SER A 49 10.20 14.40 11.00
CA SER A 49 8.96 14.94 11.60
C SER A 49 8.74 14.51 13.05
N ASN A 50 9.27 13.37 13.46
CA ASN A 50 8.91 12.76 14.73
C ASN A 50 9.64 13.32 15.96
N GLY A 51 10.59 14.23 15.80
CA GLY A 51 11.45 14.70 16.90
C GLY A 51 12.18 13.54 17.64
N LEU A 52 11.99 12.32 17.14
CA LEU A 52 12.56 11.10 17.64
C LEU A 52 13.98 11.02 17.05
N ASN A 53 14.99 11.25 17.88
CA ASN A 53 16.37 10.83 17.60
C ASN A 53 16.47 9.28 17.56
N ASP A 54 15.40 8.59 17.14
CA ASP A 54 15.37 7.14 17.03
C ASP A 54 15.83 6.73 15.62
N LYS A 55 17.13 6.48 15.49
CA LYS A 55 17.73 6.00 14.25
C LYS A 55 17.14 4.67 13.74
N THR A 56 16.35 3.98 14.54
CA THR A 56 15.68 2.74 14.11
C THR A 56 14.46 3.01 13.22
N MET A 57 14.01 4.28 13.15
CA MET A 57 12.98 4.76 12.24
C MET A 57 13.56 5.48 11.02
N TYR A 58 14.87 5.42 10.82
CA TYR A 58 15.50 5.89 9.58
C TYR A 58 15.33 4.84 8.48
N ARG A 59 15.16 5.32 7.25
CA ARG A 59 15.08 4.42 6.08
C ARG A 59 16.35 3.60 5.95
N ASN A 60 16.20 2.28 5.71
CA ASN A 60 17.35 1.39 5.43
C ASN A 60 17.94 1.61 4.02
N PHE A 61 17.18 2.21 3.11
CA PHE A 61 17.59 2.49 1.74
C PHE A 61 16.96 3.80 1.23
N PRO A 62 17.63 4.51 0.31
CA PRO A 62 17.12 5.80 -0.17
C PRO A 62 15.84 5.63 -1.00
N PRO A 63 15.03 6.71 -1.14
CA PRO A 63 13.90 6.71 -2.05
C PRO A 63 14.33 6.32 -3.47
N PRO A 64 13.62 5.39 -4.13
CA PRO A 64 14.00 4.92 -5.47
C PRO A 64 13.76 5.96 -6.56
N ILE A 65 12.89 6.91 -6.29
CA ILE A 65 12.50 8.01 -7.17
C ILE A 65 12.49 9.30 -6.36
N SER A 66 12.95 10.37 -6.95
CA SER A 66 12.77 11.72 -6.40
C SER A 66 11.41 12.28 -6.85
N PRO A 67 10.51 12.71 -5.93
CA PRO A 67 9.15 13.12 -6.29
C PRO A 67 9.08 14.23 -7.35
N ASN A 68 10.02 15.18 -7.31
CA ASN A 68 10.11 16.27 -8.30
C ASN A 68 10.52 15.83 -9.72
N LYS A 69 10.82 14.56 -9.92
CA LYS A 69 11.11 13.97 -11.23
C LYS A 69 9.95 13.14 -11.78
N ILE A 70 8.83 13.13 -11.10
CA ILE A 70 7.59 12.49 -11.58
C ILE A 70 6.90 13.49 -12.50
N HIS A 71 6.80 13.15 -13.78
CA HIS A 71 6.22 14.01 -14.80
C HIS A 71 4.94 13.43 -15.43
N LYS A 72 4.66 12.14 -15.15
CA LYS A 72 3.45 11.44 -15.59
C LYS A 72 2.81 10.72 -14.42
N LEU A 73 1.60 11.13 -14.11
CA LEU A 73 0.84 10.63 -12.97
C LEU A 73 -0.62 11.05 -13.15
N ASP A 74 -1.55 10.13 -13.00
CA ASP A 74 -2.99 10.41 -13.07
C ASP A 74 -3.61 10.47 -11.67
N ALA A 75 -3.20 9.55 -10.77
CA ALA A 75 -3.78 9.46 -9.44
C ALA A 75 -2.77 8.99 -8.37
N ILE A 76 -2.98 9.47 -7.15
CA ILE A 76 -2.36 8.93 -5.94
C ILE A 76 -3.48 8.37 -5.05
N LEU A 77 -3.38 7.11 -4.67
CA LEU A 77 -4.26 6.46 -3.71
C LEU A 77 -3.50 6.32 -2.39
N CYS A 78 -4.08 6.84 -1.29
CA CYS A 78 -3.53 6.66 0.04
C CYS A 78 -4.50 5.86 0.89
N THR A 79 -3.98 4.78 1.49
CA THR A 79 -4.78 3.85 2.32
C THR A 79 -5.17 4.49 3.65
N HIS A 80 -4.29 5.27 4.26
CA HIS A 80 -4.54 5.93 5.54
C HIS A 80 -3.58 7.12 5.77
N SER A 81 -3.71 7.79 6.91
CA SER A 81 -3.05 9.06 7.22
C SER A 81 -1.60 8.96 7.67
N HIS A 82 -1.07 7.76 7.96
CA HIS A 82 0.32 7.63 8.39
C HIS A 82 1.28 8.14 7.31
N VAL A 83 2.31 8.84 7.75
CA VAL A 83 3.19 9.61 6.88
C VAL A 83 4.14 8.77 6.03
N ASP A 84 4.25 7.47 6.29
CA ASP A 84 4.92 6.49 5.43
C ASP A 84 3.98 5.87 4.37
N HIS A 85 2.73 6.34 4.29
CA HIS A 85 1.73 6.03 3.28
C HIS A 85 1.20 7.30 2.59
N MET A 86 0.76 8.29 3.36
CA MET A 86 0.32 9.60 2.88
C MET A 86 1.42 10.65 3.17
N ASP A 87 2.53 10.55 2.45
CA ASP A 87 3.74 11.34 2.68
C ASP A 87 3.59 12.79 2.20
N PRO A 88 3.56 13.78 3.11
CA PRO A 88 3.35 15.17 2.74
C PRO A 88 4.51 15.74 1.92
N TRP A 89 5.75 15.28 2.14
CA TRP A 89 6.89 15.75 1.37
C TRP A 89 6.96 15.14 -0.03
N THR A 90 6.47 13.93 -0.20
CA THR A 90 6.29 13.34 -1.53
C THR A 90 5.22 14.08 -2.31
N ILE A 91 4.03 14.21 -1.72
CA ILE A 91 2.87 14.82 -2.38
C ILE A 91 3.14 16.28 -2.75
N SER A 92 3.72 17.07 -1.83
CA SER A 92 4.01 18.49 -2.08
C SER A 92 5.11 18.76 -3.12
N LYS A 93 6.00 17.78 -3.36
CA LYS A 93 7.10 17.94 -4.34
C LYS A 93 6.74 17.46 -5.75
N ILE A 94 5.59 16.81 -5.93
CA ILE A 94 5.09 16.45 -7.26
C ILE A 94 4.50 17.70 -7.92
N THR A 95 4.98 18.03 -9.11
CA THR A 95 4.59 19.25 -9.83
C THR A 95 3.64 19.00 -11.00
N THR A 96 3.48 17.75 -11.41
CA THR A 96 2.48 17.37 -12.41
C THR A 96 1.10 17.30 -11.78
N ASP A 97 0.05 17.49 -12.59
CA ASP A 97 -1.33 17.37 -12.11
C ASP A 97 -1.69 15.93 -11.79
N PHE A 98 -2.43 15.72 -10.71
CA PHE A 98 -2.98 14.43 -10.29
C PHE A 98 -4.20 14.65 -9.40
N ILE A 99 -4.98 13.60 -9.19
CA ILE A 99 -6.02 13.55 -8.18
C ILE A 99 -5.57 12.65 -7.04
N LEU A 100 -5.67 13.16 -5.80
CA LEU A 100 -5.47 12.38 -4.58
C LEU A 100 -6.76 11.65 -4.22
N TYR A 101 -6.65 10.38 -3.85
CA TYR A 101 -7.77 9.56 -3.38
C TYR A 101 -7.44 9.00 -2.00
N SER A 102 -8.31 9.23 -1.03
CA SER A 102 -8.21 8.66 0.33
C SER A 102 -9.58 8.67 1.02
N SER A 103 -9.70 8.12 2.23
CA SER A 103 -10.88 8.40 3.05
C SER A 103 -10.86 9.85 3.55
N LEU A 104 -12.03 10.41 3.85
CA LEU A 104 -12.12 11.74 4.46
C LEU A 104 -11.41 11.75 5.82
N GLY A 105 -11.63 10.70 6.64
CA GLY A 105 -10.99 10.59 7.96
C GLY A 105 -9.46 10.56 7.89
N ALA A 106 -8.90 9.83 6.90
CA ALA A 106 -7.46 9.83 6.68
C ALA A 106 -6.93 11.20 6.27
N TYR A 107 -7.61 11.87 5.35
CA TYR A 107 -7.18 13.20 4.87
C TYR A 107 -7.18 14.24 5.99
N GLU A 108 -8.25 14.30 6.79
CA GLU A 108 -8.37 15.26 7.91
C GLU A 108 -7.30 15.04 9.01
N LYS A 109 -6.83 13.81 9.19
CA LYS A 109 -5.77 13.47 10.16
C LYS A 109 -4.37 13.64 9.59
N SER A 110 -4.22 13.72 8.28
CA SER A 110 -2.91 13.81 7.63
C SER A 110 -2.39 15.26 7.62
N PRO A 111 -1.06 15.45 7.56
CA PRO A 111 -0.47 16.76 7.33
C PRO A 111 -0.43 17.15 5.83
N VAL A 112 -1.13 16.42 4.96
CA VAL A 112 -1.17 16.69 3.53
C VAL A 112 -2.18 17.78 3.23
N GLU A 113 -1.75 18.75 2.44
CA GLU A 113 -2.60 19.83 1.95
C GLU A 113 -2.64 19.82 0.41
N VAL A 114 -3.81 19.60 -0.15
CA VAL A 114 -4.07 19.75 -1.58
C VAL A 114 -5.34 20.61 -1.77
N SER A 115 -5.46 21.27 -2.91
CA SER A 115 -6.68 22.03 -3.22
C SER A 115 -7.88 21.09 -3.37
N SER A 116 -9.06 21.59 -3.02
CA SER A 116 -10.31 20.79 -2.97
C SER A 116 -10.72 20.17 -4.30
N ASP A 117 -10.26 20.72 -5.41
CA ASP A 117 -10.46 20.19 -6.77
C ASP A 117 -9.47 19.07 -7.12
N LYS A 118 -8.47 18.83 -6.28
CA LYS A 118 -7.45 17.77 -6.45
C LYS A 118 -7.59 16.60 -5.50
N ILE A 119 -8.70 16.48 -4.77
CA ILE A 119 -8.96 15.35 -3.89
C ILE A 119 -10.35 14.76 -4.11
N ASN A 120 -10.43 13.44 -4.13
CA ASN A 120 -11.66 12.66 -4.13
C ASN A 120 -11.69 11.73 -2.92
N PHE A 121 -12.76 11.76 -2.14
CA PHE A 121 -12.93 10.89 -0.99
C PHE A 121 -13.55 9.57 -1.37
N LEU A 122 -12.88 8.51 -0.92
CA LEU A 122 -13.30 7.13 -1.10
C LEU A 122 -14.08 6.66 0.13
N GLU A 123 -15.15 5.90 -0.12
CA GLU A 123 -15.98 5.32 0.93
C GLU A 123 -16.09 3.81 0.72
N PRO A 124 -15.96 2.97 1.79
CA PRO A 124 -16.13 1.54 1.68
C PRO A 124 -17.43 1.14 0.99
N GLY A 125 -17.32 0.22 0.03
CA GLY A 125 -18.46 -0.28 -0.74
C GLY A 125 -18.91 0.61 -1.90
N LYS A 126 -18.34 1.81 -2.05
CA LYS A 126 -18.58 2.66 -3.23
C LYS A 126 -17.46 2.49 -4.26
N ILE A 127 -17.82 2.03 -5.44
CA ILE A 127 -16.88 1.85 -6.53
C ILE A 127 -16.53 3.21 -7.14
N THR A 128 -15.24 3.43 -7.34
CA THR A 128 -14.71 4.59 -8.07
C THR A 128 -13.95 4.11 -9.30
N MET A 129 -14.22 4.73 -10.44
CA MET A 129 -13.45 4.46 -11.67
C MET A 129 -12.34 5.52 -11.81
N ILE A 130 -11.13 5.04 -12.05
CA ILE A 130 -9.99 5.88 -12.44
C ILE A 130 -9.51 5.34 -13.78
N ASN A 131 -9.96 5.97 -14.85
CA ASN A 131 -9.81 5.47 -16.22
C ASN A 131 -10.29 4.01 -16.32
N GLU A 132 -9.44 3.07 -16.70
CA GLU A 132 -9.76 1.63 -16.80
C GLU A 132 -9.71 0.87 -15.48
N PHE A 133 -9.24 1.51 -14.39
CA PHE A 133 -9.17 0.89 -13.08
C PHE A 133 -10.49 1.08 -12.31
N LYS A 134 -11.05 -0.04 -11.87
CA LYS A 134 -12.16 -0.08 -10.92
C LYS A 134 -11.57 -0.21 -9.52
N ILE A 135 -11.75 0.81 -8.70
CA ILE A 135 -11.31 0.86 -7.31
C ILE A 135 -12.50 0.58 -6.40
N GLU A 136 -12.41 -0.47 -5.59
CA GLU A 136 -13.39 -0.80 -4.56
C GLU A 136 -12.71 -0.71 -3.19
N PRO A 137 -12.90 0.38 -2.45
CA PRO A 137 -12.35 0.52 -1.12
C PRO A 137 -13.12 -0.35 -0.12
N ILE A 138 -12.39 -1.00 0.77
CA ILE A 138 -12.93 -1.69 1.93
C ILE A 138 -12.35 -1.07 3.19
N ALA A 139 -13.13 -0.99 4.27
CA ALA A 139 -12.63 -0.52 5.55
C ALA A 139 -11.51 -1.44 6.05
N ALA A 140 -10.43 -0.86 6.54
CA ALA A 140 -9.32 -1.57 7.19
C ALA A 140 -9.24 -1.16 8.66
N ALA A 141 -8.95 -2.11 9.54
CA ALA A 141 -8.78 -1.87 10.96
C ALA A 141 -7.29 -1.66 11.26
N HIS A 142 -6.87 -0.43 11.43
CA HIS A 142 -5.55 -0.14 11.97
C HIS A 142 -5.69 0.17 13.46
N TYR A 143 -6.11 -0.83 14.18
CA TYR A 143 -6.83 -1.14 15.41
C TYR A 143 -8.34 -0.85 15.32
N ASP A 144 -8.77 0.34 15.01
CA ASP A 144 -10.19 0.70 14.90
C ASP A 144 -10.63 0.70 13.43
N LEU A 145 -11.89 0.32 13.19
CA LEU A 145 -12.52 0.37 11.87
C LEU A 145 -13.04 1.76 11.51
N GLN A 146 -13.31 2.56 12.52
CA GLN A 146 -13.96 3.86 12.38
C GLN A 146 -13.37 4.85 13.39
N ASP A 147 -13.36 6.11 13.01
CA ASP A 147 -13.02 7.22 13.90
C ASP A 147 -14.15 7.51 14.90
N GLU A 148 -13.95 8.50 15.75
CA GLU A 148 -14.96 8.98 16.73
C GLU A 148 -16.25 9.51 16.09
N PHE A 149 -16.24 9.79 14.78
CA PHE A 149 -17.41 10.22 14.01
C PHE A 149 -18.07 9.08 13.24
N GLY A 150 -17.62 7.82 13.42
CA GLY A 150 -18.12 6.65 12.72
C GLY A 150 -17.65 6.55 11.26
N ARG A 151 -16.57 7.22 10.87
CA ARG A 151 -16.02 7.22 9.52
C ARG A 151 -14.80 6.30 9.42
N PRO A 152 -14.61 5.59 8.31
CA PRO A 152 -13.41 4.79 8.10
C PRO A 152 -12.18 5.71 7.94
N ASP A 153 -11.16 5.49 8.77
CA ASP A 153 -9.86 6.16 8.65
C ASP A 153 -8.95 5.45 7.68
N CYS A 154 -8.98 4.12 7.72
CA CYS A 154 -8.09 3.28 6.94
C CYS A 154 -8.88 2.49 5.90
N LEU A 155 -8.30 2.37 4.71
CA LEU A 155 -8.86 1.64 3.59
C LEU A 155 -7.86 0.60 3.07
N SER A 156 -8.37 -0.55 2.65
CA SER A 156 -7.71 -1.41 1.68
C SER A 156 -8.36 -1.22 0.31
N PHE A 157 -7.63 -1.46 -0.77
CA PHE A 157 -8.16 -1.29 -2.12
C PHE A 157 -8.22 -2.61 -2.85
N ILE A 158 -9.42 -3.03 -3.27
CA ILE A 158 -9.60 -4.05 -4.29
C ILE A 158 -9.60 -3.31 -5.63
N ILE A 159 -8.62 -3.60 -6.47
CA ILE A 159 -8.43 -2.95 -7.76
C ILE A 159 -8.63 -3.98 -8.85
N SER A 160 -9.62 -3.75 -9.71
CA SER A 160 -9.83 -4.57 -10.90
C SER A 160 -9.50 -3.77 -12.15
N CYS A 161 -8.73 -4.39 -13.05
CA CYS A 161 -8.39 -3.81 -14.34
C CYS A 161 -8.21 -4.96 -15.33
N TYR A 162 -8.84 -4.87 -16.50
CA TYR A 162 -8.92 -5.95 -17.47
C TYR A 162 -9.48 -7.23 -16.82
N ASP A 163 -8.75 -8.34 -16.92
CA ASP A 163 -9.10 -9.63 -16.30
C ASP A 163 -8.47 -9.86 -14.92
N LYS A 164 -7.78 -8.88 -14.36
CA LYS A 164 -7.03 -8.98 -13.11
C LYS A 164 -7.79 -8.37 -11.93
N THR A 165 -7.65 -9.01 -10.78
CA THR A 165 -8.10 -8.49 -9.48
C THR A 165 -6.93 -8.49 -8.51
N LEU A 166 -6.65 -7.31 -7.96
CA LEU A 166 -5.52 -7.03 -7.06
C LEU A 166 -6.06 -6.56 -5.71
N LEU A 167 -5.45 -6.98 -4.62
CA LEU A 167 -5.68 -6.36 -3.31
C LEU A 167 -4.42 -5.62 -2.86
N PHE A 168 -4.57 -4.35 -2.50
CA PHE A 168 -3.60 -3.57 -1.73
C PHE A 168 -4.16 -3.38 -0.32
N TRP A 169 -3.60 -4.12 0.63
CA TRP A 169 -4.10 -4.14 2.01
C TRP A 169 -3.88 -2.78 2.70
N GLY A 170 -2.78 -2.10 2.41
CA GLY A 170 -2.31 -0.98 3.22
C GLY A 170 -1.81 -1.47 4.58
N ASP A 171 -2.15 -0.77 5.66
CA ASP A 171 -1.91 -1.20 7.03
C ASP A 171 -3.21 -1.66 7.69
N GLY A 172 -3.09 -2.61 8.62
CA GLY A 172 -4.24 -3.09 9.37
C GLY A 172 -4.11 -4.51 9.90
N ILE A 173 -5.05 -4.86 10.77
CA ILE A 173 -5.19 -6.18 11.40
C ILE A 173 -6.45 -6.88 10.90
N LEU A 174 -6.59 -8.15 11.21
CA LEU A 174 -7.82 -8.89 10.99
C LEU A 174 -8.93 -8.38 11.92
N TYR A 175 -10.15 -8.31 11.38
CA TYR A 175 -11.36 -8.00 12.12
C TYR A 175 -12.51 -8.92 11.67
N GLU A 176 -13.56 -8.98 12.48
CA GLU A 176 -14.73 -9.82 12.20
C GLU A 176 -15.42 -9.45 10.87
N GLY A 177 -15.65 -10.42 10.00
CA GLY A 177 -16.28 -10.26 8.70
C GLY A 177 -15.32 -9.92 7.55
N LEU A 178 -14.02 -9.62 7.82
CA LEU A 178 -13.08 -9.31 6.74
C LEU A 178 -12.83 -10.53 5.83
N ALA A 179 -12.58 -11.70 6.41
CA ALA A 179 -12.34 -12.91 5.62
C ALA A 179 -13.53 -13.27 4.74
N GLU A 180 -14.76 -13.18 5.26
CA GLU A 180 -16.01 -13.43 4.52
C GLU A 180 -16.17 -12.46 3.35
N LYS A 181 -15.75 -11.20 3.54
CA LYS A 181 -15.75 -10.20 2.46
C LYS A 181 -14.73 -10.53 1.39
N LEU A 182 -13.51 -10.89 1.78
CA LEU A 182 -12.42 -11.21 0.85
C LEU A 182 -12.67 -12.53 0.09
N LYS A 183 -13.39 -13.50 0.67
CA LYS A 183 -13.80 -14.76 0.00
C LYS A 183 -14.68 -14.56 -1.24
N GLN A 184 -15.26 -13.37 -1.41
CA GLN A 184 -16.07 -13.06 -2.59
C GLN A 184 -15.23 -12.79 -3.84
N TYR A 185 -13.91 -12.72 -3.70
CA TYR A 185 -12.97 -12.38 -4.77
C TYR A 185 -11.97 -13.50 -5.02
N LYS A 186 -11.47 -13.54 -6.26
CA LYS A 186 -10.30 -14.32 -6.64
C LYS A 186 -9.18 -13.33 -6.96
N PHE A 187 -8.11 -13.38 -6.19
CA PHE A 187 -7.03 -12.40 -6.33
C PHE A 187 -5.90 -12.95 -7.20
N ASP A 188 -5.57 -12.25 -8.27
CA ASP A 188 -4.35 -12.53 -9.04
C ASP A 188 -3.12 -12.15 -8.24
N TYR A 189 -3.16 -10.99 -7.54
CA TYR A 189 -2.12 -10.53 -6.63
C TYR A 189 -2.72 -9.96 -5.35
N PHE A 190 -2.10 -10.33 -4.24
CA PHE A 190 -2.54 -9.92 -2.90
C PHE A 190 -1.34 -9.31 -2.17
N PHE A 191 -1.31 -7.99 -2.07
CA PHE A 191 -0.25 -7.21 -1.42
C PHE A 191 -0.64 -6.94 0.03
N ALA A 192 0.14 -7.47 0.98
CA ALA A 192 -0.18 -7.37 2.40
C ALA A 192 1.06 -7.16 3.27
N PRO A 193 0.94 -6.40 4.39
CA PRO A 193 2.02 -6.20 5.33
C PRO A 193 2.32 -7.48 6.11
N ILE A 194 3.57 -7.65 6.53
CA ILE A 194 3.99 -8.79 7.36
C ILE A 194 4.73 -8.37 8.62
N ASN A 195 4.95 -7.07 8.83
CA ASN A 195 5.71 -6.54 9.96
C ASN A 195 5.07 -6.86 11.32
N GLY A 196 3.76 -7.15 11.37
CA GLY A 196 3.08 -7.56 12.59
C GLY A 196 3.07 -6.48 13.66
N ARG A 197 2.82 -6.90 14.90
CA ARG A 197 2.73 -6.05 16.09
C ARG A 197 3.34 -6.72 17.32
N ASN A 198 3.78 -5.92 18.26
CA ASN A 198 4.19 -6.39 19.58
C ASN A 198 4.17 -5.24 20.60
N SER A 199 4.08 -5.58 21.88
CA SER A 199 3.98 -4.62 22.98
C SER A 199 5.13 -3.61 23.06
N ALA A 200 6.34 -3.99 22.63
CA ALA A 200 7.49 -3.08 22.65
C ALA A 200 7.40 -1.99 21.57
N ARG A 201 6.80 -2.30 20.41
CA ARG A 201 6.49 -1.31 19.37
C ARG A 201 5.31 -0.43 19.77
N GLU A 202 4.25 -1.05 20.30
CA GLU A 202 3.04 -0.35 20.76
C GLU A 202 3.35 0.65 21.88
N ALA A 203 4.23 0.29 22.82
CA ALA A 203 4.71 1.20 23.86
C ALA A 203 5.47 2.43 23.31
N LYS A 204 5.94 2.37 22.06
CA LYS A 204 6.57 3.48 21.33
C LYS A 204 5.61 4.21 20.40
N GLY A 205 4.32 3.90 20.44
CA GLY A 205 3.30 4.47 19.55
C GLY A 205 3.35 3.95 18.12
N ILE A 206 4.06 2.82 17.88
CA ILE A 206 4.07 2.17 16.57
C ILE A 206 2.86 1.25 16.52
N ILE A 207 1.86 1.66 15.76
CA ILE A 207 0.66 0.85 15.49
C ILE A 207 1.07 -0.29 14.54
N GLY A 208 0.65 -1.50 14.87
CA GLY A 208 1.09 -2.68 14.13
C GLY A 208 0.05 -3.19 13.14
N ASN A 209 0.47 -4.22 12.40
CA ASN A 209 -0.29 -4.81 11.30
C ASN A 209 -0.57 -6.29 11.56
N ILE A 210 -1.25 -6.92 10.61
CA ILE A 210 -1.32 -8.37 10.50
C ILE A 210 0.10 -8.94 10.52
N ASN A 211 0.32 -10.02 11.24
CA ASN A 211 1.62 -10.69 11.28
C ASN A 211 1.68 -11.85 10.27
N ALA A 212 2.89 -12.36 10.06
CA ALA A 212 3.15 -13.43 9.10
C ALA A 212 2.31 -14.70 9.33
N LYS A 213 2.04 -15.08 10.60
CA LYS A 213 1.20 -16.24 10.92
C LYS A 213 -0.27 -16.00 10.62
N GLU A 214 -0.79 -14.86 11.04
CA GLU A 214 -2.19 -14.48 10.77
C GLU A 214 -2.46 -14.42 9.27
N LEU A 215 -1.52 -13.85 8.50
CA LEU A 215 -1.63 -13.80 7.03
C LEU A 215 -1.59 -15.20 6.42
N ALA A 216 -0.71 -16.08 6.93
CA ALA A 216 -0.62 -17.46 6.46
C ALA A 216 -1.91 -18.27 6.76
N GLU A 217 -2.54 -18.04 7.90
CA GLU A 217 -3.83 -18.67 8.22
C GLU A 217 -4.95 -18.13 7.31
N LEU A 218 -4.99 -16.81 7.07
CA LEU A 218 -5.97 -16.21 6.17
C LEU A 218 -5.86 -16.74 4.74
N CYS A 219 -4.65 -17.00 4.25
CA CYS A 219 -4.43 -17.57 2.91
C CYS A 219 -5.06 -18.96 2.71
N LYS A 220 -5.35 -19.71 3.78
CA LYS A 220 -6.08 -20.98 3.67
C LYS A 220 -7.53 -20.81 3.25
N GLU A 221 -8.08 -19.65 3.53
CA GLU A 221 -9.51 -19.36 3.36
C GLU A 221 -9.82 -18.60 2.07
N LEU A 222 -8.79 -18.04 1.41
CA LEU A 222 -8.94 -17.17 0.27
C LEU A 222 -8.41 -17.79 -1.02
N GLU A 223 -8.98 -17.43 -2.16
CA GLU A 223 -8.44 -17.75 -3.47
C GLU A 223 -7.41 -16.69 -3.90
N ILE A 224 -6.13 -16.91 -3.56
CA ILE A 224 -5.01 -16.03 -3.89
C ILE A 224 -4.07 -16.75 -4.84
N LYS A 225 -3.92 -16.26 -6.07
CA LYS A 225 -2.98 -16.82 -7.02
C LYS A 225 -1.54 -16.48 -6.60
N ARG A 226 -1.27 -15.23 -6.22
CA ARG A 226 0.06 -14.78 -5.85
C ARG A 226 0.04 -13.82 -4.66
N LEU A 227 0.65 -14.22 -3.57
CA LEU A 227 0.84 -13.40 -2.37
C LEU A 227 2.13 -12.61 -2.46
N VAL A 228 2.06 -11.31 -2.17
CA VAL A 228 3.19 -10.38 -2.23
C VAL A 228 3.30 -9.67 -0.88
N PRO A 229 4.26 -10.05 -0.02
CA PRO A 229 4.46 -9.37 1.25
C PRO A 229 5.05 -7.97 1.02
N ASN A 230 4.71 -7.06 1.92
CA ASN A 230 5.29 -5.72 2.00
C ASN A 230 5.50 -5.27 3.45
N HIS A 231 5.91 -4.04 3.68
CA HIS A 231 6.11 -3.43 4.99
C HIS A 231 7.11 -4.20 5.88
N TYR A 232 8.22 -4.67 5.32
CA TYR A 232 9.11 -5.58 6.05
C TYR A 232 10.58 -5.17 6.11
N ASP A 233 11.02 -4.17 5.35
CA ASP A 233 12.46 -3.91 5.17
C ASP A 233 12.89 -2.44 5.32
N MET A 234 11.94 -1.49 5.36
CA MET A 234 12.29 -0.07 5.31
C MET A 234 12.79 0.49 6.63
N PHE A 235 12.17 0.14 7.76
CA PHE A 235 12.54 0.66 9.08
C PHE A 235 12.98 -0.47 10.00
N LYS A 236 14.17 -0.34 10.61
CA LYS A 236 14.71 -1.38 11.47
C LYS A 236 13.76 -1.77 12.63
N ASN A 237 13.04 -0.78 13.18
CA ASN A 237 12.15 -1.00 14.31
C ASN A 237 10.73 -1.46 13.88
N ASN A 238 10.43 -1.42 12.59
CA ASN A 238 9.12 -1.79 12.04
C ASN A 238 9.28 -2.71 10.83
N SER A 239 10.03 -3.79 11.01
CA SER A 239 10.36 -4.78 9.99
C SER A 239 10.03 -6.18 10.47
N GLU A 240 9.97 -7.12 9.53
CA GLU A 240 9.87 -8.56 9.80
C GLU A 240 10.76 -9.35 8.85
N SER A 241 11.17 -10.54 9.26
CA SER A 241 11.96 -11.44 8.44
C SER A 241 11.11 -12.08 7.33
N VAL A 242 11.48 -11.83 6.09
CA VAL A 242 10.86 -12.52 4.93
C VAL A 242 11.06 -14.04 5.03
N ALA A 243 12.19 -14.52 5.57
CA ALA A 243 12.43 -15.95 5.78
C ALA A 243 11.43 -16.55 6.78
N TYR A 244 11.12 -15.81 7.85
CA TYR A 244 10.09 -16.21 8.81
C TYR A 244 8.69 -16.24 8.18
N PHE A 245 8.34 -15.22 7.42
CA PHE A 245 7.09 -15.19 6.67
C PHE A 245 6.96 -16.39 5.71
N MET A 246 8.01 -16.67 4.92
CA MET A 246 8.03 -17.82 4.00
C MET A 246 7.87 -19.15 4.76
N GLN A 247 8.45 -19.28 5.95
CA GLN A 247 8.25 -20.45 6.80
C GLN A 247 6.79 -20.59 7.24
N CYS A 248 6.16 -19.50 7.71
CA CYS A 248 4.75 -19.50 8.11
C CYS A 248 3.83 -19.94 6.95
N ILE A 249 4.05 -19.39 5.74
CA ILE A 249 3.28 -19.80 4.55
C ILE A 249 3.53 -21.29 4.23
N LYS A 250 4.78 -21.76 4.25
CA LYS A 250 5.09 -23.16 3.97
C LYS A 250 4.43 -24.13 4.97
N GLU A 251 4.32 -23.74 6.22
CA GLU A 251 3.68 -24.54 7.27
C GLU A 251 2.15 -24.53 7.15
N SER A 252 1.55 -23.39 6.85
CA SER A 252 0.09 -23.20 6.86
C SER A 252 -0.57 -23.40 5.50
N CYS A 253 0.04 -22.93 4.42
CA CYS A 253 -0.49 -22.94 3.06
C CYS A 253 0.62 -23.27 2.04
N PRO A 254 1.15 -24.51 2.01
CA PRO A 254 2.37 -24.90 1.28
C PRO A 254 2.29 -24.74 -0.24
N THR A 255 1.09 -24.66 -0.80
CA THR A 255 0.85 -24.47 -2.25
C THR A 255 0.72 -22.99 -2.64
N GLN A 256 0.73 -22.07 -1.67
CA GLN A 256 0.58 -20.65 -1.96
C GLN A 256 1.80 -20.11 -2.71
N GLU A 257 1.57 -19.61 -3.93
CA GLU A 257 2.61 -18.91 -4.67
C GLU A 257 2.89 -17.54 -4.05
N MET A 258 4.17 -17.18 -3.97
CA MET A 258 4.63 -15.91 -3.41
C MET A 258 5.57 -15.20 -4.38
N THR A 259 5.57 -13.87 -4.32
CA THR A 259 6.58 -13.04 -4.98
C THR A 259 7.18 -12.09 -3.95
N ILE A 260 8.47 -12.25 -3.66
CA ILE A 260 9.21 -11.35 -2.78
C ILE A 260 9.84 -10.25 -3.63
N LEU A 261 9.54 -9.01 -3.31
CA LEU A 261 9.99 -7.84 -4.06
C LEU A 261 11.06 -7.09 -3.29
N SER A 262 12.09 -6.65 -3.97
CA SER A 262 12.96 -5.57 -3.50
C SER A 262 12.53 -4.24 -4.15
N CYS A 263 12.84 -3.14 -3.48
CA CYS A 263 12.55 -1.80 -3.99
C CYS A 263 13.06 -1.63 -5.44
N GLY A 264 12.19 -1.19 -6.34
CA GLY A 264 12.44 -1.05 -7.76
C GLY A 264 12.08 -2.28 -8.62
N ASN A 265 11.67 -3.40 -8.01
CA ASN A 265 11.23 -4.57 -8.79
C ASN A 265 9.91 -4.31 -9.51
N LEU A 266 9.72 -5.03 -10.63
CA LEU A 266 8.57 -4.97 -11.51
C LEU A 266 7.85 -6.33 -11.55
N ILE A 267 6.55 -6.32 -11.35
CA ILE A 267 5.63 -7.39 -11.74
C ILE A 267 4.96 -6.99 -13.06
N LYS A 268 4.89 -7.93 -14.00
CA LYS A 268 4.05 -7.84 -15.21
C LYS A 268 2.87 -8.79 -15.00
N ALA A 269 1.67 -8.23 -14.87
CA ALA A 269 0.44 -8.95 -14.55
C ALA A 269 -0.47 -9.09 -15.78
#